data_cc8ebe01bc15bb174143f43268cf7ce4
#
_entry.id   cc8ebe01bc15bb174143f43268cf7ce4
#
_cell.length_a   1.000
_cell.length_b   1.000
_cell.length_c   1.000
_cell.angle_alpha   90.00
_cell.angle_beta   90.00
_cell.angle_gamma   90.00
#
_symmetry.space_group_name_H-M   'P 1'
#
loop_
_entity.id
_entity.type
_entity.pdbx_description
1 polymer ?
#
loop_
_entity_poly.entity_id
_entity_poly.type
_entity_poly.pdbx_seq_one_letter_code
_entity_poly.pdbx_strand_id
1 'polypeptide(L)'
;MKKILLAALIILLSACQSTPESNSNKGDENQAVAINAILTQAEQSEVIEETLVVKLPHQHDDVWQRIRSQLSIEVPDNQEVAKWRAYYLSHPNFMVTIAQRAEPFLYYIVEEIEKRDMPLELALLPIVESSYIPYGVSSMSAAGLWQFMPISAKRFNMEQNWWYDGRRDVVTSTQGALDYFQFFHDSFEGDWLNAVAAFNSGEGRVGRAIKKNKRANLATDFWSLNLPKETTHFVPKLLAIADILKRADELNYTFTPIKNSPAIEIINIDSQLDISLAAQWADMDAKKLFRLNPGLNRWATAPDSQYQLLIPYAAAESFKNKLTATDKKDWLRWHSYHVKSGDNLGRISAKYATNVADLKTLNQLSSDTIRIGQRLIVPLTDTDAYPLQLAKLSKAKITHTVKSGDNLWDISRKYKVKVQDIMRWNKLASNSVLQPKQRLKISL
;
A
#
# COMPACT_ATOMS: atom_id res chain seq x y z
N MET A 1 23.63 23.35 -24.16
CA MET A 1 23.45 24.79 -24.02
C MET A 1 24.68 25.53 -23.41
N LYS A 2 25.82 24.88 -23.21
CA LYS A 2 27.07 25.53 -22.68
C LYS A 2 28.05 26.04 -23.76
N LYS A 3 27.72 25.90 -25.05
CA LYS A 3 28.64 26.34 -26.16
C LYS A 3 28.17 27.62 -26.90
N ILE A 4 27.03 28.18 -26.56
CA ILE A 4 26.52 29.42 -27.21
C ILE A 4 26.85 30.69 -26.41
N LEU A 5 27.14 30.59 -25.10
CA LEU A 5 27.50 31.73 -24.26
C LEU A 5 28.99 32.16 -24.38
N LEU A 6 29.85 31.34 -24.96
CA LEU A 6 31.29 31.69 -25.11
C LEU A 6 31.58 32.44 -26.39
N ALA A 7 30.65 32.49 -27.35
CA ALA A 7 30.86 33.22 -28.62
C ALA A 7 30.50 34.72 -28.55
N ALA A 8 29.66 35.13 -27.58
CA ALA A 8 29.26 36.54 -27.42
C ALA A 8 30.26 37.39 -26.64
N LEU A 9 31.17 36.78 -25.88
CA LEU A 9 32.15 37.49 -25.04
C LEU A 9 33.46 37.81 -25.79
N ILE A 10 33.73 37.21 -26.95
CA ILE A 10 34.97 37.41 -27.75
C ILE A 10 34.84 38.57 -28.76
N ILE A 11 33.62 39.03 -29.10
CA ILE A 11 33.38 40.11 -30.07
C ILE A 11 33.55 41.53 -29.43
N LEU A 12 33.55 41.62 -28.09
CA LEU A 12 33.67 42.92 -27.39
C LEU A 12 35.11 43.31 -27.02
N LEU A 13 36.12 42.49 -27.31
CA LEU A 13 37.52 42.75 -26.99
C LEU A 13 38.40 43.14 -28.21
N SER A 14 37.82 43.23 -29.42
CA SER A 14 38.55 43.54 -30.67
C SER A 14 38.38 45.00 -31.16
N ALA A 15 37.73 45.88 -30.39
CA ALA A 15 37.41 47.23 -30.81
C ALA A 15 38.23 48.33 -30.12
N CYS A 16 39.33 48.00 -29.45
CA CYS A 16 40.21 49.01 -28.82
C CYS A 16 41.68 48.88 -29.25
N GLN A 17 41.98 49.18 -30.52
CA GLN A 17 43.33 49.58 -30.93
C GLN A 17 43.29 50.38 -32.23
N SER A 18 43.12 51.70 -32.10
CA SER A 18 43.75 52.70 -32.99
C SER A 18 43.41 54.09 -32.48
N THR A 19 44.43 54.81 -31.99
CA THR A 19 44.51 56.28 -31.76
C THR A 19 45.16 56.91 -32.97
N PRO A 20 45.16 58.25 -33.16
CA PRO A 20 44.62 59.38 -32.37
C PRO A 20 43.95 60.53 -33.23
N GLU A 21 43.50 61.51 -32.50
CA GLU A 21 43.34 62.98 -32.78
C GLU A 21 41.92 63.55 -32.88
N SER A 22 41.70 64.36 -31.86
CA SER A 22 41.01 65.65 -31.71
C SER A 22 39.65 65.87 -32.40
N ASN A 23 38.61 66.01 -31.65
CA ASN A 23 37.82 67.21 -31.42
C ASN A 23 36.39 66.92 -30.98
N SER A 24 35.97 67.72 -29.99
CA SER A 24 34.61 68.14 -29.60
C SER A 24 33.76 67.22 -28.74
N ASN A 25 33.72 67.58 -27.49
CA ASN A 25 32.71 67.35 -26.47
C ASN A 25 31.27 67.52 -26.98
N LYS A 26 30.63 66.48 -27.43
CA LYS A 26 29.16 66.31 -27.47
C LYS A 26 28.72 64.87 -27.76
N GLY A 27 29.63 63.94 -28.00
CA GLY A 27 29.33 62.51 -28.25
C GLY A 27 29.28 61.65 -27.00
N ASP A 28 30.03 62.02 -25.97
CA ASP A 28 30.21 61.15 -24.81
C ASP A 28 29.03 61.14 -23.81
N GLU A 29 28.28 62.27 -23.70
CA GLU A 29 27.09 62.29 -22.81
C GLU A 29 25.95 61.42 -23.33
N ASN A 30 25.75 61.35 -24.67
CA ASN A 30 24.70 60.50 -25.25
C ASN A 30 25.05 59.01 -25.22
N GLN A 31 26.35 58.66 -25.30
CA GLN A 31 26.78 57.27 -25.13
C GLN A 31 26.73 56.84 -23.66
N ALA A 32 27.11 57.70 -22.71
CA ALA A 32 27.00 57.42 -21.29
C ALA A 32 25.52 57.26 -20.84
N VAL A 33 24.61 58.07 -21.39
CA VAL A 33 23.17 57.97 -21.13
C VAL A 33 22.57 56.68 -21.77
N ALA A 34 23.04 56.29 -22.95
CA ALA A 34 22.60 55.08 -23.61
C ALA A 34 23.14 53.81 -22.88
N ILE A 35 24.39 53.84 -22.42
CA ILE A 35 24.97 52.72 -21.64
C ILE A 35 24.28 52.62 -20.27
N ASN A 36 24.05 53.74 -19.58
CA ASN A 36 23.30 53.73 -18.34
C ASN A 36 21.84 53.26 -18.50
N ALA A 37 21.15 53.63 -19.59
CA ALA A 37 19.83 53.12 -19.89
C ALA A 37 19.83 51.61 -20.18
N ILE A 38 20.83 51.09 -20.87
CA ILE A 38 21.02 49.64 -21.11
C ILE A 38 21.37 48.90 -19.82
N LEU A 39 22.22 49.47 -18.98
CA LEU A 39 22.58 48.90 -17.69
C LEU A 39 21.36 48.90 -16.72
N THR A 40 20.59 50.00 -16.70
CA THR A 40 19.37 50.07 -15.89
C THR A 40 18.28 49.11 -16.41
N GLN A 41 18.21 48.89 -17.72
CA GLN A 41 17.32 47.84 -18.30
C GLN A 41 17.86 46.43 -18.03
N ALA A 42 19.15 46.21 -18.00
CA ALA A 42 19.76 44.96 -17.64
C ALA A 42 19.58 44.68 -16.12
N GLU A 43 19.73 45.70 -15.26
CA GLU A 43 19.45 45.57 -13.82
C GLU A 43 17.94 45.41 -13.51
N GLN A 44 17.06 45.99 -14.33
CA GLN A 44 15.61 45.74 -14.24
C GLN A 44 15.18 44.39 -14.86
N SER A 45 16.00 43.78 -15.72
CA SER A 45 15.79 42.43 -16.25
C SER A 45 16.39 41.34 -15.36
N GLU A 46 17.23 41.69 -14.37
CA GLU A 46 17.69 40.76 -13.31
C GLU A 46 16.64 40.54 -12.20
N VAL A 47 15.50 41.24 -12.27
CA VAL A 47 14.39 40.95 -11.39
C VAL A 47 13.54 39.87 -12.05
N ILE A 48 13.65 38.64 -11.46
CA ILE A 48 12.78 37.49 -11.64
C ILE A 48 13.06 36.66 -12.92
N GLU A 49 14.25 36.10 -13.08
CA GLU A 49 14.34 34.66 -13.26
C GLU A 49 14.39 34.04 -11.87
N GLU A 50 13.26 33.90 -11.22
CA GLU A 50 13.05 32.81 -10.30
C GLU A 50 13.27 31.57 -11.15
N THR A 51 14.53 31.14 -11.23
CA THR A 51 14.88 29.83 -11.77
C THR A 51 14.03 28.88 -10.99
N LEU A 52 12.98 28.35 -11.62
CA LEU A 52 12.23 27.20 -11.14
C LEU A 52 13.29 26.12 -10.91
N VAL A 53 13.82 26.07 -9.68
CA VAL A 53 14.74 25.02 -9.25
C VAL A 53 13.88 23.78 -9.22
N VAL A 54 13.87 23.03 -10.32
CA VAL A 54 13.20 21.75 -10.41
C VAL A 54 13.90 20.85 -9.39
N LYS A 55 13.27 20.69 -8.24
CA LYS A 55 13.75 19.77 -7.21
C LYS A 55 13.78 18.36 -7.78
N LEU A 56 14.90 17.66 -7.57
CA LEU A 56 14.95 16.23 -7.83
C LEU A 56 13.95 15.49 -6.90
N PRO A 57 13.43 14.32 -7.26
CA PRO A 57 12.42 13.61 -6.48
C PRO A 57 12.74 13.49 -4.99
N HIS A 58 13.98 13.15 -4.64
CA HIS A 58 14.44 13.02 -3.24
C HIS A 58 14.66 14.36 -2.52
N GLN A 59 14.61 15.50 -3.22
CA GLN A 59 14.78 16.83 -2.64
C GLN A 59 13.46 17.45 -2.17
N HIS A 60 12.33 16.81 -2.43
CA HIS A 60 11.05 17.21 -1.86
C HIS A 60 10.99 16.84 -0.38
N ASP A 61 10.41 17.69 0.44
CA ASP A 61 10.21 17.43 1.87
C ASP A 61 8.99 16.54 2.13
N ASP A 62 8.06 16.49 1.16
CA ASP A 62 6.78 15.78 1.20
C ASP A 62 6.69 14.72 0.10
N VAL A 63 6.30 13.49 0.47
CA VAL A 63 6.13 12.37 -0.47
C VAL A 63 5.08 12.67 -1.54
N TRP A 64 4.02 13.42 -1.23
CA TRP A 64 3.02 13.80 -2.24
C TRP A 64 3.61 14.67 -3.34
N GLN A 65 4.50 15.60 -2.99
CA GLN A 65 5.23 16.42 -3.97
C GLN A 65 6.19 15.58 -4.80
N ARG A 66 6.87 14.60 -4.19
CA ARG A 66 7.70 13.63 -4.89
C ARG A 66 6.90 12.83 -5.90
N ILE A 67 5.73 12.30 -5.52
CA ILE A 67 4.83 11.59 -6.44
C ILE A 67 4.35 12.55 -7.55
N ARG A 68 3.87 13.74 -7.17
CA ARG A 68 3.34 14.75 -8.11
C ARG A 68 4.33 15.08 -9.21
N SER A 69 5.61 15.25 -8.88
CA SER A 69 6.67 15.61 -9.82
C SER A 69 6.96 14.52 -10.88
N GLN A 70 6.47 13.31 -10.69
CA GLN A 70 6.77 12.15 -11.51
C GLN A 70 5.51 11.44 -12.06
N LEU A 71 4.33 12.04 -11.93
CA LEU A 71 3.12 11.52 -12.55
C LEU A 71 3.24 11.55 -14.08
N SER A 72 3.10 10.41 -14.72
CA SER A 72 3.37 10.19 -16.14
C SER A 72 2.18 9.71 -16.95
N ILE A 73 1.16 9.14 -16.33
CA ILE A 73 -0.04 8.67 -17.03
C ILE A 73 -0.91 9.88 -17.41
N GLU A 74 -1.25 9.97 -18.68
CA GLU A 74 -2.15 11.02 -19.18
C GLU A 74 -3.55 10.84 -18.60
N VAL A 75 -4.10 11.92 -18.06
CA VAL A 75 -5.47 11.94 -17.54
C VAL A 75 -6.39 12.56 -18.59
N PRO A 76 -7.28 11.80 -19.20
CA PRO A 76 -8.17 12.32 -20.22
C PRO A 76 -9.25 13.22 -19.61
N ASP A 77 -9.67 14.23 -20.37
CA ASP A 77 -10.83 15.05 -20.02
C ASP A 77 -12.12 14.30 -20.40
N ASN A 78 -12.59 13.45 -19.50
CA ASN A 78 -13.84 12.72 -19.67
C ASN A 78 -14.73 12.75 -18.42
N GLN A 79 -16.02 12.48 -18.63
CA GLN A 79 -17.05 12.59 -17.60
C GLN A 79 -16.80 11.66 -16.39
N GLU A 80 -16.26 10.46 -16.60
CA GLU A 80 -16.06 9.51 -15.50
C GLU A 80 -14.92 9.97 -14.59
N VAL A 81 -13.82 10.48 -15.14
CA VAL A 81 -12.74 11.06 -14.34
C VAL A 81 -13.22 12.33 -13.63
N ALA A 82 -13.93 13.23 -14.33
CA ALA A 82 -14.48 14.45 -13.76
C ALA A 82 -15.44 14.16 -12.58
N LYS A 83 -16.29 13.15 -12.72
CA LYS A 83 -17.21 12.70 -11.67
C LYS A 83 -16.47 12.22 -10.40
N TRP A 84 -15.44 11.40 -10.56
CA TRP A 84 -14.67 10.91 -9.41
C TRP A 84 -13.80 12.01 -8.79
N ARG A 85 -13.27 12.93 -9.58
CA ARG A 85 -12.59 14.13 -9.10
C ARG A 85 -13.53 14.96 -8.22
N ALA A 86 -14.74 15.28 -8.71
CA ALA A 86 -15.74 16.01 -7.93
C ALA A 86 -16.11 15.29 -6.63
N TYR A 87 -16.24 13.95 -6.67
CA TYR A 87 -16.48 13.13 -5.48
C TYR A 87 -15.36 13.30 -4.44
N TYR A 88 -14.10 13.14 -4.80
CA TYR A 88 -12.99 13.26 -3.85
C TYR A 88 -12.84 14.68 -3.32
N LEU A 89 -13.01 15.70 -4.14
CA LEU A 89 -12.97 17.10 -3.70
C LEU A 89 -14.10 17.44 -2.72
N SER A 90 -15.27 16.82 -2.86
CA SER A 90 -16.38 16.99 -1.91
C SER A 90 -16.21 16.22 -0.60
N HIS A 91 -15.16 15.37 -0.47
CA HIS A 91 -14.89 14.55 0.70
C HIS A 91 -13.45 14.77 1.25
N PRO A 92 -13.06 15.98 1.65
CA PRO A 92 -11.68 16.30 2.03
C PRO A 92 -11.15 15.45 3.19
N ASN A 93 -12.01 15.11 4.17
CA ASN A 93 -11.63 14.25 5.30
C ASN A 93 -11.23 12.83 4.88
N PHE A 94 -11.63 12.38 3.69
CA PHE A 94 -11.19 11.10 3.17
C PHE A 94 -9.67 11.10 2.95
N MET A 95 -9.12 12.11 2.27
CA MET A 95 -7.68 12.20 1.99
C MET A 95 -6.84 12.46 3.26
N VAL A 96 -7.38 13.16 4.26
CA VAL A 96 -6.74 13.28 5.58
C VAL A 96 -6.58 11.91 6.22
N THR A 97 -7.64 11.10 6.19
CA THR A 97 -7.60 9.72 6.72
C THR A 97 -6.63 8.84 5.94
N ILE A 98 -6.57 9.00 4.61
CA ILE A 98 -5.60 8.30 3.75
C ILE A 98 -4.17 8.65 4.15
N ALA A 99 -3.85 9.94 4.29
CA ALA A 99 -2.51 10.38 4.65
C ALA A 99 -2.04 9.74 5.98
N GLN A 100 -2.90 9.75 7.01
CA GLN A 100 -2.59 9.12 8.31
C GLN A 100 -2.31 7.62 8.21
N ARG A 101 -2.99 6.90 7.31
CA ARG A 101 -2.81 5.46 7.11
C ARG A 101 -1.62 5.14 6.22
N ALA A 102 -1.34 6.01 5.24
CA ALA A 102 -0.27 5.86 4.28
C ALA A 102 1.10 6.24 4.86
N GLU A 103 1.13 7.15 5.86
CA GLU A 103 2.35 7.69 6.45
C GLU A 103 3.43 6.64 6.75
N PRO A 104 3.16 5.48 7.36
CA PRO A 104 4.20 4.50 7.64
C PRO A 104 4.76 3.79 6.39
N PHE A 105 4.02 3.78 5.28
CA PHE A 105 4.29 2.87 4.17
C PHE A 105 4.55 3.57 2.84
N LEU A 106 4.03 4.79 2.64
CA LEU A 106 4.02 5.45 1.32
C LEU A 106 5.42 5.71 0.80
N TYR A 107 6.35 6.15 1.67
CA TYR A 107 7.74 6.34 1.27
C TYR A 107 8.35 5.05 0.71
N TYR A 108 8.20 3.92 1.42
CA TYR A 108 8.67 2.61 0.97
C TYR A 108 8.06 2.20 -0.37
N ILE A 109 6.74 2.38 -0.54
CA ILE A 109 6.04 2.02 -1.77
C ILE A 109 6.56 2.85 -2.95
N VAL A 110 6.77 4.15 -2.76
CA VAL A 110 7.32 5.06 -3.78
C VAL A 110 8.73 4.62 -4.19
N GLU A 111 9.61 4.33 -3.22
CA GLU A 111 10.96 3.81 -3.49
C GLU A 111 10.94 2.53 -4.35
N GLU A 112 10.04 1.59 -4.04
CA GLU A 112 9.95 0.32 -4.77
C GLU A 112 9.39 0.49 -6.19
N ILE A 113 8.51 1.47 -6.43
CA ILE A 113 7.99 1.81 -7.75
C ILE A 113 9.08 2.49 -8.60
N GLU A 114 9.78 3.47 -8.03
CA GLU A 114 10.89 4.17 -8.71
C GLU A 114 12.05 3.24 -9.09
N LYS A 115 12.43 2.29 -8.21
CA LYS A 115 13.45 1.28 -8.53
C LYS A 115 13.14 0.43 -9.74
N ARG A 116 11.88 0.40 -10.17
CA ARG A 116 11.38 -0.40 -11.30
C ARG A 116 11.00 0.46 -12.50
N ASP A 117 11.26 1.78 -12.45
CA ASP A 117 10.89 2.75 -13.49
C ASP A 117 9.40 2.68 -13.87
N MET A 118 8.53 2.41 -12.87
CA MET A 118 7.08 2.32 -13.05
C MET A 118 6.40 3.66 -12.77
N PRO A 119 5.20 3.92 -13.35
CA PRO A 119 4.42 5.13 -13.07
C PRO A 119 4.07 5.28 -11.59
N LEU A 120 4.31 6.47 -11.01
CA LEU A 120 4.01 6.72 -9.60
C LEU A 120 2.51 6.78 -9.28
N GLU A 121 1.65 6.84 -10.28
CA GLU A 121 0.21 6.61 -10.13
C GLU A 121 -0.09 5.28 -9.42
N LEU A 122 0.76 4.27 -9.57
CA LEU A 122 0.61 2.99 -8.88
C LEU A 122 0.67 3.13 -7.34
N ALA A 123 1.39 4.12 -6.81
CA ALA A 123 1.40 4.41 -5.37
C ALA A 123 0.03 4.86 -4.83
N LEU A 124 -0.85 5.35 -5.71
CA LEU A 124 -2.20 5.80 -5.38
C LEU A 124 -3.23 4.65 -5.39
N LEU A 125 -2.90 3.48 -5.94
CA LEU A 125 -3.82 2.34 -6.04
C LEU A 125 -4.32 1.83 -4.67
N PRO A 126 -3.50 1.73 -3.61
CA PRO A 126 -3.99 1.34 -2.30
C PRO A 126 -5.08 2.27 -1.74
N ILE A 127 -5.19 3.52 -2.23
CA ILE A 127 -6.29 4.43 -1.88
C ILE A 127 -7.61 3.87 -2.40
N VAL A 128 -7.62 3.41 -3.65
CA VAL A 128 -8.82 2.89 -4.33
C VAL A 128 -9.15 1.47 -3.86
N GLU A 129 -8.15 0.64 -3.59
CA GLU A 129 -8.30 -0.75 -3.20
C GLU A 129 -8.75 -0.93 -1.75
N SER A 130 -8.05 -0.31 -0.82
CA SER A 130 -8.24 -0.56 0.62
C SER A 130 -8.39 0.69 1.47
N SER A 131 -8.35 1.89 0.89
CA SER A 131 -8.19 3.14 1.62
C SER A 131 -6.95 3.10 2.53
N TYR A 132 -5.86 2.52 2.05
CA TYR A 132 -4.61 2.29 2.79
C TYR A 132 -4.78 1.50 4.09
N ILE A 133 -5.74 0.55 4.14
CA ILE A 133 -5.94 -0.33 5.30
C ILE A 133 -5.17 -1.65 5.09
N PRO A 134 -4.00 -1.84 5.72
CA PRO A 134 -3.14 -3.00 5.42
C PRO A 134 -3.68 -4.32 5.98
N TYR A 135 -4.58 -4.27 6.97
CA TYR A 135 -5.23 -5.44 7.57
C TYR A 135 -6.64 -5.69 7.03
N GLY A 136 -7.08 -4.91 6.03
CA GLY A 136 -8.41 -5.03 5.45
C GLY A 136 -8.62 -6.37 4.74
N VAL A 137 -9.78 -6.98 4.95
CA VAL A 137 -10.21 -8.19 4.23
C VAL A 137 -11.61 -7.93 3.67
N SER A 138 -11.75 -8.07 2.35
CA SER A 138 -13.04 -7.89 1.67
C SER A 138 -13.99 -9.07 1.91
N SER A 139 -15.27 -8.87 1.60
CA SER A 139 -16.27 -9.94 1.62
C SER A 139 -15.95 -11.10 0.66
N MET A 140 -15.09 -10.86 -0.32
CA MET A 140 -14.62 -11.84 -1.30
C MET A 140 -13.25 -12.41 -0.96
N SER A 141 -12.74 -12.16 0.26
CA SER A 141 -11.45 -12.65 0.76
C SER A 141 -10.22 -12.02 0.10
N ALA A 142 -10.37 -10.88 -0.58
CA ALA A 142 -9.22 -10.06 -0.94
C ALA A 142 -8.63 -9.42 0.32
N ALA A 143 -7.31 -9.30 0.43
CA ALA A 143 -6.67 -8.84 1.66
C ALA A 143 -5.48 -7.89 1.43
N GLY A 144 -5.22 -7.04 2.43
CA GLY A 144 -4.08 -6.16 2.48
C GLY A 144 -4.27 -4.83 1.75
N LEU A 145 -3.18 -4.04 1.67
CA LEU A 145 -3.18 -2.75 0.96
C LEU A 145 -3.63 -2.89 -0.49
N TRP A 146 -3.14 -3.92 -1.15
CA TRP A 146 -3.31 -4.20 -2.57
C TRP A 146 -4.50 -5.13 -2.87
N GLN A 147 -5.28 -5.53 -1.87
CA GLN A 147 -6.46 -6.39 -1.98
C GLN A 147 -6.24 -7.66 -2.83
N PHE A 148 -5.14 -8.37 -2.57
CA PHE A 148 -4.86 -9.62 -3.26
C PHE A 148 -5.88 -10.71 -2.95
N MET A 149 -6.41 -11.33 -4.01
CA MET A 149 -7.18 -12.57 -3.90
C MET A 149 -6.24 -13.74 -3.56
N PRO A 150 -6.70 -14.76 -2.79
CA PRO A 150 -5.85 -15.91 -2.41
C PRO A 150 -5.16 -16.60 -3.59
N ILE A 151 -5.85 -16.71 -4.73
CA ILE A 151 -5.32 -17.38 -5.91
C ILE A 151 -4.20 -16.55 -6.58
N SER A 152 -4.39 -15.23 -6.68
CA SER A 152 -3.38 -14.33 -7.25
C SER A 152 -2.16 -14.23 -6.33
N ALA A 153 -2.38 -14.15 -5.01
CA ALA A 153 -1.32 -14.13 -4.02
C ALA A 153 -0.38 -15.34 -4.11
N LYS A 154 -0.95 -16.53 -4.31
CA LYS A 154 -0.15 -17.76 -4.48
C LYS A 154 0.78 -17.70 -5.70
N ARG A 155 0.33 -17.06 -6.80
CA ARG A 155 1.15 -16.90 -8.02
C ARG A 155 2.39 -16.03 -7.78
N PHE A 156 2.30 -15.07 -6.85
CA PHE A 156 3.38 -14.13 -6.51
C PHE A 156 4.01 -14.45 -5.15
N ASN A 157 4.05 -15.73 -4.76
CA ASN A 157 4.75 -16.24 -3.58
C ASN A 157 4.32 -15.60 -2.24
N MET A 158 3.10 -15.05 -2.16
CA MET A 158 2.56 -14.56 -0.91
C MET A 158 2.04 -15.73 -0.09
N GLU A 159 2.89 -16.21 0.81
CA GLU A 159 2.57 -17.33 1.68
C GLU A 159 1.35 -17.02 2.57
N GLN A 160 0.49 -18.00 2.77
CA GLN A 160 -0.66 -17.93 3.67
C GLN A 160 -0.69 -19.19 4.52
N ASN A 161 -0.38 -19.03 5.80
CA ASN A 161 -0.35 -20.14 6.74
C ASN A 161 -0.93 -19.76 8.11
N TRP A 162 -0.78 -20.61 9.11
CA TRP A 162 -1.24 -20.35 10.46
C TRP A 162 -0.61 -19.09 11.09
N TRP A 163 0.66 -18.82 10.82
CA TRP A 163 1.45 -17.76 11.41
C TRP A 163 1.37 -16.45 10.63
N TYR A 164 1.17 -16.52 9.32
CA TYR A 164 1.43 -15.42 8.42
C TYR A 164 0.46 -15.38 7.23
N ASP A 165 0.12 -14.18 6.80
CA ASP A 165 -0.60 -13.91 5.55
C ASP A 165 0.13 -12.83 4.76
N GLY A 166 0.91 -13.22 3.76
CA GLY A 166 1.72 -12.34 2.93
C GLY A 166 0.94 -11.29 2.15
N ARG A 167 -0.35 -11.48 1.96
CA ARG A 167 -1.21 -10.48 1.30
C ARG A 167 -1.38 -9.20 2.13
N ARG A 168 -1.26 -9.33 3.45
CA ARG A 168 -1.36 -8.22 4.40
C ARG A 168 0.00 -7.65 4.75
N ASP A 169 1.06 -8.42 4.54
CA ASP A 169 2.42 -7.94 4.70
C ASP A 169 2.72 -6.86 3.65
N VAL A 170 3.15 -5.68 4.11
CA VAL A 170 3.30 -4.52 3.22
C VAL A 170 4.45 -4.72 2.25
N VAL A 171 5.56 -5.31 2.69
CA VAL A 171 6.73 -5.56 1.84
C VAL A 171 6.40 -6.61 0.79
N THR A 172 5.98 -7.79 1.25
CA THR A 172 5.67 -8.93 0.37
C THR A 172 4.56 -8.59 -0.63
N SER A 173 3.49 -7.92 -0.17
CA SER A 173 2.37 -7.58 -1.06
C SER A 173 2.71 -6.45 -2.03
N THR A 174 3.57 -5.50 -1.67
CA THR A 174 4.03 -4.46 -2.58
C THR A 174 4.92 -5.08 -3.68
N GLN A 175 5.89 -5.90 -3.32
CA GLN A 175 6.72 -6.60 -4.30
C GLN A 175 5.85 -7.40 -5.29
N GLY A 176 4.93 -8.21 -4.75
CA GLY A 176 4.02 -9.00 -5.60
C GLY A 176 3.07 -8.16 -6.46
N ALA A 177 2.63 -6.98 -5.97
CA ALA A 177 1.80 -6.08 -6.78
C ALA A 177 2.60 -5.49 -7.95
N LEU A 178 3.84 -5.05 -7.72
CA LEU A 178 4.69 -4.50 -8.76
C LEU A 178 5.11 -5.58 -9.78
N ASP A 179 5.41 -6.80 -9.32
CA ASP A 179 5.64 -7.95 -10.23
C ASP A 179 4.40 -8.24 -11.10
N TYR A 180 3.21 -8.09 -10.53
CA TYR A 180 1.97 -8.33 -11.25
C TYR A 180 1.68 -7.21 -12.25
N PHE A 181 1.97 -5.94 -11.91
CA PHE A 181 1.86 -4.82 -12.84
C PHE A 181 2.86 -4.95 -13.99
N GLN A 182 4.10 -5.33 -13.72
CA GLN A 182 5.08 -5.58 -14.78
C GLN A 182 4.59 -6.67 -15.74
N PHE A 183 4.12 -7.79 -15.20
CA PHE A 183 3.55 -8.86 -16.00
C PHE A 183 2.38 -8.39 -16.89
N PHE A 184 1.48 -7.54 -16.35
CA PHE A 184 0.37 -7.00 -17.15
C PHE A 184 0.83 -6.00 -18.20
N HIS A 185 1.73 -5.09 -17.84
CA HIS A 185 2.30 -4.12 -18.76
C HIS A 185 2.91 -4.82 -19.97
N ASP A 186 3.74 -5.83 -19.74
CA ASP A 186 4.35 -6.62 -20.81
C ASP A 186 3.29 -7.39 -21.62
N SER A 187 2.27 -7.92 -20.97
CA SER A 187 1.18 -8.68 -21.62
C SER A 187 0.26 -7.81 -22.50
N PHE A 188 0.19 -6.52 -22.22
CA PHE A 188 -0.69 -5.56 -22.91
C PHE A 188 0.08 -4.50 -23.71
N GLU A 189 1.25 -4.88 -24.24
CA GLU A 189 2.01 -4.06 -25.20
C GLU A 189 2.40 -2.68 -24.61
N GLY A 190 2.63 -2.58 -23.31
CA GLY A 190 3.02 -1.35 -22.63
C GLY A 190 1.87 -0.46 -22.14
N ASP A 191 0.62 -0.89 -22.24
CA ASP A 191 -0.55 -0.09 -21.82
C ASP A 191 -0.79 -0.21 -20.30
N TRP A 192 -0.42 0.83 -19.55
CA TRP A 192 -0.60 0.91 -18.11
C TRP A 192 -2.08 0.93 -17.68
N LEU A 193 -2.98 1.54 -18.46
CA LEU A 193 -4.41 1.57 -18.10
C LEU A 193 -5.04 0.19 -18.24
N ASN A 194 -4.66 -0.56 -19.27
CA ASN A 194 -5.04 -1.97 -19.41
C ASN A 194 -4.43 -2.84 -18.31
N ALA A 195 -3.20 -2.56 -17.87
CA ALA A 195 -2.58 -3.23 -16.74
C ALA A 195 -3.34 -2.98 -15.43
N VAL A 196 -3.72 -1.73 -15.13
CA VAL A 196 -4.54 -1.35 -13.98
C VAL A 196 -5.95 -1.98 -14.05
N ALA A 197 -6.57 -2.01 -15.22
CA ALA A 197 -7.85 -2.68 -15.43
C ALA A 197 -7.76 -4.19 -15.19
N ALA A 198 -6.65 -4.81 -15.57
CA ALA A 198 -6.41 -6.24 -15.36
C ALA A 198 -6.14 -6.58 -13.90
N PHE A 199 -5.49 -5.72 -13.15
CA PHE A 199 -5.31 -5.87 -11.71
C PHE A 199 -6.67 -5.99 -11.00
N ASN A 200 -7.63 -5.14 -11.36
CA ASN A 200 -8.98 -5.15 -10.78
C ASN A 200 -9.83 -6.33 -11.28
N SER A 201 -9.84 -6.62 -12.59
CA SER A 201 -10.81 -7.55 -13.19
C SER A 201 -10.24 -8.90 -13.64
N GLY A 202 -8.93 -9.05 -13.58
CA GLY A 202 -8.21 -10.23 -14.06
C GLY A 202 -7.77 -10.14 -15.53
N GLU A 203 -6.54 -10.58 -15.80
CA GLU A 203 -5.88 -10.54 -17.11
C GLU A 203 -6.69 -11.20 -18.23
N GLY A 204 -7.31 -12.35 -17.92
CA GLY A 204 -8.09 -13.10 -18.91
C GLY A 204 -9.32 -12.32 -19.42
N ARG A 205 -9.88 -11.44 -18.60
CA ARG A 205 -11.03 -10.62 -19.00
C ARG A 205 -10.61 -9.49 -19.91
N VAL A 206 -9.60 -8.73 -19.53
CA VAL A 206 -9.03 -7.65 -20.34
C VAL A 206 -8.48 -8.19 -21.65
N GLY A 207 -7.71 -9.29 -21.61
CA GLY A 207 -7.18 -9.91 -22.82
C GLY A 207 -8.25 -10.42 -23.79
N ARG A 208 -9.40 -10.93 -23.29
CA ARG A 208 -10.55 -11.27 -24.15
C ARG A 208 -11.20 -10.04 -24.78
N ALA A 209 -11.33 -8.95 -24.04
CA ALA A 209 -11.89 -7.70 -24.57
C ALA A 209 -10.98 -7.12 -25.66
N ILE A 210 -9.67 -7.05 -25.44
CA ILE A 210 -8.66 -6.65 -26.44
C ILE A 210 -8.77 -7.51 -27.68
N LYS A 211 -8.76 -8.85 -27.55
CA LYS A 211 -8.89 -9.77 -28.70
C LYS A 211 -10.17 -9.56 -29.48
N LYS A 212 -11.28 -9.29 -28.78
CA LYS A 212 -12.58 -9.00 -29.44
C LYS A 212 -12.49 -7.71 -30.27
N ASN A 213 -11.95 -6.63 -29.69
CA ASN A 213 -11.80 -5.36 -30.40
C ASN A 213 -10.82 -5.48 -31.59
N LYS A 214 -9.65 -6.14 -31.41
CA LYS A 214 -8.72 -6.42 -32.54
C LYS A 214 -9.40 -7.12 -33.71
N ARG A 215 -10.26 -8.14 -33.45
CA ARG A 215 -11.01 -8.82 -34.52
C ARG A 215 -12.05 -7.95 -35.22
N ALA A 216 -12.55 -6.93 -34.51
CA ALA A 216 -13.54 -5.99 -35.03
C ALA A 216 -12.91 -4.71 -35.63
N ASN A 217 -11.57 -4.66 -35.71
CA ASN A 217 -10.78 -3.47 -36.10
C ASN A 217 -11.14 -2.23 -35.26
N LEU A 218 -11.41 -2.42 -33.96
CA LEU A 218 -11.67 -1.35 -32.99
C LEU A 218 -10.42 -1.10 -32.15
N ALA A 219 -10.34 0.10 -31.55
CA ALA A 219 -9.29 0.48 -30.63
C ALA A 219 -9.23 -0.47 -29.41
N THR A 220 -8.02 -0.68 -28.86
CA THR A 220 -7.76 -1.63 -27.77
C THR A 220 -7.28 -0.98 -26.48
N ASP A 221 -7.27 0.36 -26.44
CA ASP A 221 -7.05 1.12 -25.21
C ASP A 221 -8.18 0.88 -24.21
N PHE A 222 -7.90 1.13 -22.93
CA PHE A 222 -8.85 0.91 -21.84
C PHE A 222 -10.25 1.51 -22.11
N TRP A 223 -10.31 2.72 -22.68
CA TRP A 223 -11.56 3.46 -22.87
C TRP A 223 -12.47 2.84 -23.93
N SER A 224 -11.86 2.10 -24.86
CA SER A 224 -12.55 1.40 -25.96
C SER A 224 -12.99 -0.01 -25.60
N LEU A 225 -12.55 -0.56 -24.43
CA LEU A 225 -12.86 -1.91 -24.04
C LEU A 225 -14.22 -2.02 -23.33
N ASN A 226 -14.98 -3.06 -23.67
CA ASN A 226 -16.18 -3.44 -22.92
C ASN A 226 -15.82 -4.27 -21.69
N LEU A 227 -15.64 -3.59 -20.55
CA LEU A 227 -15.26 -4.16 -19.27
C LEU A 227 -16.40 -4.08 -18.25
N PRO A 228 -16.35 -4.84 -17.13
CA PRO A 228 -17.35 -4.75 -16.07
C PRO A 228 -17.45 -3.34 -15.50
N LYS A 229 -18.65 -2.96 -15.04
CA LYS A 229 -18.93 -1.66 -14.45
C LYS A 229 -18.00 -1.30 -13.29
N GLU A 230 -17.60 -2.27 -12.48
CA GLU A 230 -16.61 -2.07 -11.42
C GLU A 230 -15.28 -1.58 -11.99
N THR A 231 -14.77 -2.24 -13.03
CA THR A 231 -13.48 -1.92 -13.67
C THR A 231 -13.53 -0.59 -14.42
N THR A 232 -14.67 -0.29 -15.11
CA THR A 232 -14.84 0.99 -15.80
C THR A 232 -14.93 2.20 -14.86
N HIS A 233 -15.13 1.97 -13.54
CA HIS A 233 -15.04 3.00 -12.51
C HIS A 233 -13.69 2.97 -11.77
N PHE A 234 -12.99 1.84 -11.75
CA PHE A 234 -11.76 1.67 -11.00
C PHE A 234 -10.62 2.54 -11.54
N VAL A 235 -10.34 2.44 -12.84
CA VAL A 235 -9.30 3.25 -13.50
C VAL A 235 -9.60 4.75 -13.39
N PRO A 236 -10.82 5.26 -13.70
CA PRO A 236 -11.14 6.66 -13.47
C PRO A 236 -10.99 7.16 -12.03
N LYS A 237 -11.21 6.31 -11.03
CA LYS A 237 -10.94 6.68 -9.63
C LYS A 237 -9.47 6.97 -9.38
N LEU A 238 -8.60 6.10 -9.87
CA LEU A 238 -7.15 6.28 -9.78
C LEU A 238 -6.73 7.58 -10.47
N LEU A 239 -7.14 7.75 -11.72
CA LEU A 239 -6.80 8.94 -12.52
C LEU A 239 -7.33 10.23 -11.89
N ALA A 240 -8.51 10.19 -11.27
CA ALA A 240 -9.07 11.35 -10.57
C ALA A 240 -8.22 11.77 -9.37
N ILE A 241 -7.67 10.82 -8.61
CA ILE A 241 -6.76 11.12 -7.50
C ILE A 241 -5.43 11.67 -8.04
N ALA A 242 -4.89 11.08 -9.10
CA ALA A 242 -3.68 11.57 -9.76
C ALA A 242 -3.87 12.99 -10.30
N ASP A 243 -5.00 13.29 -10.92
CA ASP A 243 -5.33 14.63 -11.43
C ASP A 243 -5.46 15.66 -10.29
N ILE A 244 -6.12 15.32 -9.18
CA ILE A 244 -6.19 16.20 -8.01
C ILE A 244 -4.77 16.47 -7.47
N LEU A 245 -3.92 15.45 -7.39
CA LEU A 245 -2.55 15.62 -6.92
C LEU A 245 -1.73 16.48 -7.88
N LYS A 246 -1.85 16.24 -9.20
CA LYS A 246 -1.16 17.00 -10.25
C LYS A 246 -1.56 18.46 -10.24
N ARG A 247 -2.84 18.75 -10.07
CA ARG A 247 -3.44 20.08 -10.15
C ARG A 247 -3.85 20.64 -8.78
N ALA A 248 -3.19 20.21 -7.71
CA ALA A 248 -3.57 20.55 -6.34
C ALA A 248 -3.65 22.09 -6.14
N ASP A 249 -2.68 22.84 -6.69
CA ASP A 249 -2.64 24.31 -6.57
C ASP A 249 -3.79 24.97 -7.33
N GLU A 250 -4.09 24.53 -8.56
CA GLU A 250 -5.20 25.03 -9.36
C GLU A 250 -6.57 24.75 -8.71
N LEU A 251 -6.67 23.60 -8.04
CA LEU A 251 -7.90 23.14 -7.39
C LEU A 251 -8.03 23.66 -5.95
N ASN A 252 -7.07 24.44 -5.46
CA ASN A 252 -6.97 24.87 -4.06
C ASN A 252 -7.11 23.69 -3.08
N TYR A 253 -6.48 22.55 -3.42
CA TYR A 253 -6.55 21.34 -2.62
C TYR A 253 -5.22 21.07 -1.92
N THR A 254 -5.26 20.91 -0.60
CA THR A 254 -4.06 20.63 0.18
C THR A 254 -4.09 19.19 0.70
N PHE A 255 -3.07 18.42 0.35
CA PHE A 255 -2.84 17.11 0.96
C PHE A 255 -2.19 17.27 2.34
N THR A 256 -2.59 16.44 3.30
CA THR A 256 -1.88 16.35 4.58
C THR A 256 -0.46 15.86 4.31
N PRO A 257 0.59 16.61 4.65
CA PRO A 257 1.96 16.26 4.30
C PRO A 257 2.39 14.92 4.91
N ILE A 258 3.18 14.15 4.16
CA ILE A 258 3.87 12.95 4.62
C ILE A 258 5.36 13.15 4.34
N LYS A 259 6.17 13.07 5.39
CA LYS A 259 7.61 13.31 5.28
C LYS A 259 8.27 12.41 4.23
N ASN A 260 9.05 12.99 3.32
CA ASN A 260 9.81 12.26 2.31
C ASN A 260 11.11 11.69 2.88
N SER A 261 10.97 10.77 3.84
CA SER A 261 12.08 10.03 4.45
C SER A 261 11.58 8.69 4.97
N PRO A 262 12.46 7.68 5.16
CA PRO A 262 12.05 6.39 5.68
C PRO A 262 11.33 6.52 7.02
N ALA A 263 10.08 6.03 7.09
CA ALA A 263 9.30 5.94 8.32
C ALA A 263 9.57 4.63 9.06
N ILE A 264 9.95 3.59 8.31
CA ILE A 264 10.19 2.24 8.79
C ILE A 264 11.53 1.72 8.26
N GLU A 265 12.10 0.76 9.00
CA GLU A 265 13.20 -0.08 8.55
C GLU A 265 12.76 -1.54 8.52
N ILE A 266 13.20 -2.29 7.51
CA ILE A 266 12.90 -3.70 7.31
C ILE A 266 14.03 -4.50 7.94
N ILE A 267 13.73 -5.26 9.00
CA ILE A 267 14.71 -6.06 9.72
C ILE A 267 14.42 -7.56 9.52
N ASN A 268 15.40 -8.27 9.01
CA ASN A 268 15.29 -9.72 8.82
C ASN A 268 15.37 -10.45 10.17
N ILE A 269 14.37 -11.27 10.44
CA ILE A 269 14.28 -12.13 11.61
C ILE A 269 14.41 -13.57 11.14
N ASP A 270 15.47 -14.24 11.56
CA ASP A 270 15.87 -15.59 11.12
C ASP A 270 15.50 -16.69 12.12
N SER A 271 14.74 -16.36 13.14
CA SER A 271 14.25 -17.30 14.16
C SER A 271 12.90 -16.83 14.69
N GLN A 272 12.18 -17.70 15.36
CA GLN A 272 10.89 -17.34 15.95
C GLN A 272 11.06 -16.29 17.04
N LEU A 273 10.36 -15.14 16.91
CA LEU A 273 10.44 -14.00 17.81
C LEU A 273 9.06 -13.63 18.35
N ASP A 274 8.95 -13.51 19.67
CA ASP A 274 7.77 -12.98 20.39
C ASP A 274 7.58 -11.49 20.04
N ILE A 275 6.41 -11.14 19.51
CA ILE A 275 6.13 -9.78 19.06
C ILE A 275 6.03 -8.78 20.22
N SER A 276 5.64 -9.21 21.42
CA SER A 276 5.67 -8.34 22.60
C SER A 276 7.09 -8.05 23.05
N LEU A 277 8.01 -9.01 22.90
CA LEU A 277 9.43 -8.79 23.12
C LEU A 277 10.02 -7.85 22.06
N ALA A 278 9.68 -8.08 20.79
CA ALA A 278 10.07 -7.19 19.69
C ALA A 278 9.60 -5.76 19.93
N ALA A 279 8.36 -5.58 20.41
CA ALA A 279 7.81 -4.26 20.73
C ALA A 279 8.58 -3.59 21.89
N GLN A 280 8.97 -4.35 22.91
CA GLN A 280 9.83 -3.82 23.99
C GLN A 280 11.21 -3.38 23.47
N TRP A 281 11.79 -4.13 22.52
CA TRP A 281 13.07 -3.75 21.90
C TRP A 281 12.95 -2.47 21.05
N ALA A 282 11.79 -2.27 20.43
CA ALA A 282 11.49 -1.08 19.66
C ALA A 282 10.94 0.09 20.51
N ASP A 283 10.86 -0.06 21.82
CA ASP A 283 10.28 0.92 22.76
C ASP A 283 8.89 1.39 22.34
N MET A 284 8.02 0.44 21.97
CA MET A 284 6.69 0.74 21.49
C MET A 284 5.62 -0.24 22.01
N ASP A 285 4.37 0.16 21.91
CA ASP A 285 3.24 -0.70 22.22
C ASP A 285 3.11 -1.85 21.20
N ALA A 286 2.89 -3.07 21.68
CA ALA A 286 2.78 -4.26 20.83
C ALA A 286 1.65 -4.17 19.80
N LYS A 287 0.52 -3.48 20.11
CA LYS A 287 -0.57 -3.25 19.15
C LYS A 287 -0.12 -2.35 18.00
N LYS A 288 0.75 -1.36 18.28
CA LYS A 288 1.32 -0.52 17.23
C LYS A 288 2.26 -1.32 16.33
N LEU A 289 3.10 -2.20 16.92
CA LEU A 289 3.98 -3.06 16.15
C LEU A 289 3.18 -4.04 15.25
N PHE A 290 2.10 -4.63 15.75
CA PHE A 290 1.20 -5.44 14.94
C PHE A 290 0.55 -4.66 13.79
N ARG A 291 0.22 -3.37 13.99
CA ARG A 291 -0.34 -2.53 12.91
C ARG A 291 0.68 -2.25 11.80
N LEU A 292 1.96 -2.16 12.15
CA LEU A 292 3.03 -2.07 11.15
C LEU A 292 3.29 -3.42 10.45
N ASN A 293 2.99 -4.54 11.12
CA ASN A 293 3.24 -5.89 10.64
C ASN A 293 1.94 -6.70 10.50
N PRO A 294 1.00 -6.24 9.67
CA PRO A 294 -0.34 -6.84 9.60
C PRO A 294 -0.35 -8.23 8.96
N GLY A 295 0.75 -8.65 8.34
CA GLY A 295 0.97 -10.02 7.86
C GLY A 295 0.97 -11.06 8.98
N LEU A 296 1.36 -10.68 10.19
CA LEU A 296 1.39 -11.58 11.34
C LEU A 296 -0.01 -12.01 11.78
N ASN A 297 -0.18 -13.32 11.90
CA ASN A 297 -1.42 -13.93 12.38
C ASN A 297 -1.38 -14.24 13.87
N ARG A 298 -0.20 -14.24 14.49
CA ARG A 298 0.04 -14.77 15.85
C ARG A 298 0.97 -13.86 16.64
N TRP A 299 1.11 -14.19 17.91
CA TRP A 299 1.91 -13.51 18.90
C TRP A 299 3.44 -13.58 18.67
N ALA A 300 3.87 -14.45 17.76
CA ALA A 300 5.27 -14.58 17.34
C ALA A 300 5.36 -14.75 15.82
N THR A 301 6.55 -14.56 15.26
CA THR A 301 6.87 -14.96 13.90
C THR A 301 6.80 -16.48 13.74
N ALA A 302 6.73 -17.00 12.51
CA ALA A 302 6.70 -18.44 12.30
C ALA A 302 8.00 -19.11 12.74
N PRO A 303 7.95 -20.35 13.28
CA PRO A 303 9.15 -21.14 13.48
C PRO A 303 9.78 -21.46 12.12
N ASP A 304 11.09 -21.58 12.06
CA ASP A 304 11.88 -22.02 10.89
C ASP A 304 11.66 -21.20 9.60
N SER A 305 11.20 -19.94 9.73
CA SER A 305 11.04 -19.04 8.61
C SER A 305 11.84 -17.75 8.79
N GLN A 306 12.32 -17.20 7.67
CA GLN A 306 12.80 -15.83 7.63
C GLN A 306 11.58 -14.91 7.55
N TYR A 307 11.52 -13.92 8.43
CA TYR A 307 10.47 -12.89 8.45
C TYR A 307 11.07 -11.49 8.35
N GLN A 308 10.45 -10.63 7.56
CA GLN A 308 10.83 -9.22 7.43
C GLN A 308 9.95 -8.38 8.35
N LEU A 309 10.50 -8.02 9.53
CA LEU A 309 9.79 -7.24 10.52
C LEU A 309 9.97 -5.75 10.26
N LEU A 310 8.86 -5.02 10.15
CA LEU A 310 8.85 -3.57 10.02
C LEU A 310 8.96 -2.92 11.40
N ILE A 311 10.01 -2.15 11.60
CA ILE A 311 10.29 -1.40 12.83
C ILE A 311 10.28 0.10 12.49
N PRO A 312 9.73 1.00 13.33
CA PRO A 312 9.89 2.44 13.12
C PRO A 312 11.35 2.82 12.94
N TYR A 313 11.66 3.63 11.93
CA TYR A 313 13.03 3.97 11.59
C TYR A 313 13.82 4.52 12.79
N ALA A 314 13.19 5.37 13.61
CA ALA A 314 13.81 5.94 14.80
C ALA A 314 14.16 4.90 15.88
N ALA A 315 13.51 3.72 15.89
CA ALA A 315 13.75 2.65 16.86
C ALA A 315 14.67 1.54 16.31
N ALA A 316 14.95 1.55 15.01
CA ALA A 316 15.58 0.42 14.32
C ALA A 316 16.98 0.10 14.87
N GLU A 317 17.80 1.12 15.16
CA GLU A 317 19.15 0.91 15.68
C GLU A 317 19.15 0.28 17.08
N SER A 318 18.32 0.79 17.99
CA SER A 318 18.16 0.21 19.32
C SER A 318 17.62 -1.22 19.24
N PHE A 319 16.68 -1.48 18.32
CA PHE A 319 16.13 -2.82 18.09
C PHE A 319 17.22 -3.79 17.61
N LYS A 320 18.02 -3.43 16.61
CA LYS A 320 19.10 -4.26 16.07
C LYS A 320 20.13 -4.61 17.14
N ASN A 321 20.49 -3.64 17.99
CA ASN A 321 21.43 -3.85 19.10
C ASN A 321 20.89 -4.90 20.09
N LYS A 322 19.61 -4.81 20.47
CA LYS A 322 18.96 -5.78 21.37
C LYS A 322 18.78 -7.15 20.71
N LEU A 323 18.43 -7.18 19.42
CA LEU A 323 18.30 -8.41 18.63
C LEU A 323 19.63 -9.19 18.60
N THR A 324 20.74 -8.49 18.38
CA THR A 324 22.09 -9.10 18.34
C THR A 324 22.60 -9.51 19.73
N ALA A 325 22.26 -8.74 20.77
CA ALA A 325 22.73 -9.00 22.13
C ALA A 325 21.96 -10.10 22.86
N THR A 326 20.78 -10.52 22.35
CA THR A 326 19.92 -11.50 23.00
C THR A 326 20.05 -12.87 22.32
N ASP A 327 20.36 -13.91 23.08
CA ASP A 327 20.38 -15.28 22.55
C ASP A 327 19.03 -15.67 21.95
N LYS A 328 19.03 -16.35 20.81
CA LYS A 328 17.79 -16.80 20.12
C LYS A 328 16.88 -17.67 20.99
N LYS A 329 17.44 -18.43 21.93
CA LYS A 329 16.66 -19.22 22.91
C LYS A 329 15.76 -18.35 23.79
N ASP A 330 16.11 -17.07 23.99
CA ASP A 330 15.41 -16.11 24.84
C ASP A 330 14.45 -15.20 24.02
N TRP A 331 14.36 -15.39 22.71
CA TRP A 331 13.46 -14.64 21.84
C TRP A 331 11.98 -15.02 22.02
N LEU A 332 11.74 -16.17 22.67
CA LEU A 332 10.40 -16.61 23.00
C LEU A 332 10.20 -16.60 24.51
N ARG A 333 9.14 -16.01 24.96
CA ARG A 333 8.76 -15.97 26.37
C ARG A 333 7.66 -16.97 26.67
N TRP A 334 7.82 -17.71 27.75
CA TRP A 334 6.96 -18.81 28.11
C TRP A 334 6.34 -18.64 29.50
N HIS A 335 5.10 -19.12 29.65
CA HIS A 335 4.39 -19.19 30.92
C HIS A 335 4.14 -20.65 31.31
N SER A 336 4.26 -20.95 32.60
CA SER A 336 3.89 -22.26 33.12
C SER A 336 2.41 -22.34 33.43
N TYR A 337 1.69 -23.20 32.72
CA TYR A 337 0.26 -23.44 32.90
C TYR A 337 0.04 -24.79 33.53
N HIS A 338 -0.77 -24.88 34.62
CA HIS A 338 -1.20 -26.12 35.22
C HIS A 338 -2.59 -26.49 34.67
N VAL A 339 -2.67 -27.68 34.08
CA VAL A 339 -3.91 -28.22 33.50
C VAL A 339 -4.98 -28.35 34.59
N LYS A 340 -6.15 -27.78 34.33
CA LYS A 340 -7.30 -27.80 35.25
C LYS A 340 -8.34 -28.81 34.78
N SER A 341 -9.28 -29.15 35.67
CA SER A 341 -10.42 -30.00 35.32
C SER A 341 -11.19 -29.39 34.15
N GLY A 342 -11.51 -30.21 33.16
CA GLY A 342 -12.21 -29.79 31.94
C GLY A 342 -11.33 -29.17 30.84
N ASP A 343 -10.01 -29.06 31.07
CA ASP A 343 -9.08 -28.63 30.03
C ASP A 343 -8.83 -29.76 29.02
N ASN A 344 -8.55 -29.32 27.79
CA ASN A 344 -7.95 -30.12 26.72
C ASN A 344 -7.00 -29.25 25.90
N LEU A 345 -6.13 -29.86 25.12
CA LEU A 345 -5.12 -29.12 24.34
C LEU A 345 -5.78 -28.09 23.42
N GLY A 346 -6.97 -28.37 22.85
CA GLY A 346 -7.69 -27.42 22.01
C GLY A 346 -8.15 -26.15 22.75
N ARG A 347 -8.65 -26.31 24.00
CA ARG A 347 -9.05 -25.16 24.82
C ARG A 347 -7.83 -24.35 25.29
N ILE A 348 -6.77 -25.06 25.73
CA ILE A 348 -5.53 -24.40 26.17
C ILE A 348 -4.89 -23.67 24.99
N SER A 349 -4.77 -24.31 23.83
CA SER A 349 -4.19 -23.65 22.64
C SER A 349 -4.99 -22.43 22.21
N ALA A 350 -6.32 -22.50 22.22
CA ALA A 350 -7.18 -21.36 21.93
C ALA A 350 -7.00 -20.22 22.93
N LYS A 351 -6.87 -20.54 24.22
CA LYS A 351 -6.66 -19.57 25.31
C LYS A 351 -5.36 -18.78 25.13
N TYR A 352 -4.30 -19.47 24.71
CA TYR A 352 -2.95 -18.89 24.57
C TYR A 352 -2.59 -18.57 23.10
N ALA A 353 -3.59 -18.40 22.24
CA ALA A 353 -3.46 -18.00 20.84
C ALA A 353 -2.42 -18.82 20.04
N THR A 354 -2.33 -20.13 20.35
CA THR A 354 -1.50 -21.12 19.67
C THR A 354 -2.37 -22.23 19.06
N ASN A 355 -1.78 -23.25 18.48
CA ASN A 355 -2.48 -24.46 18.02
C ASN A 355 -2.03 -25.70 18.78
N VAL A 356 -2.79 -26.79 18.63
CA VAL A 356 -2.51 -28.05 19.34
C VAL A 356 -1.16 -28.64 18.93
N ALA A 357 -0.80 -28.56 17.66
CA ALA A 357 0.47 -29.11 17.17
C ALA A 357 1.67 -28.40 17.79
N ASP A 358 1.65 -27.06 17.79
CA ASP A 358 2.70 -26.23 18.40
C ASP A 358 2.78 -26.43 19.91
N LEU A 359 1.61 -26.51 20.59
CA LEU A 359 1.56 -26.76 22.02
C LEU A 359 2.14 -28.14 22.38
N LYS A 360 1.89 -29.15 21.55
CA LYS A 360 2.48 -30.47 21.68
C LYS A 360 3.99 -30.46 21.49
N THR A 361 4.45 -29.86 20.40
CA THR A 361 5.88 -29.71 20.08
C THR A 361 6.61 -29.01 21.22
N LEU A 362 6.08 -27.89 21.70
CA LEU A 362 6.65 -27.10 22.76
C LEU A 362 6.79 -27.91 24.10
N ASN A 363 5.80 -28.75 24.35
CA ASN A 363 5.77 -29.57 25.59
C ASN A 363 6.26 -31.01 25.37
N GLN A 364 6.77 -31.34 24.18
CA GLN A 364 7.25 -32.68 23.84
C GLN A 364 6.20 -33.78 24.09
N LEU A 365 4.92 -33.46 23.80
CA LEU A 365 3.81 -34.39 23.99
C LEU A 365 3.68 -35.34 22.80
N SER A 366 3.73 -36.63 23.07
CA SER A 366 3.53 -37.67 22.05
C SER A 366 2.03 -37.94 21.71
N SER A 367 1.12 -37.52 22.59
CA SER A 367 -0.34 -37.68 22.40
C SER A 367 -1.12 -36.43 22.78
N ASP A 368 -2.41 -36.44 22.52
CA ASP A 368 -3.33 -35.33 22.88
C ASP A 368 -3.82 -35.42 24.33
N THR A 369 -3.45 -36.50 25.03
CA THR A 369 -3.87 -36.74 26.41
C THR A 369 -3.05 -35.91 27.39
N ILE A 370 -3.73 -35.10 28.20
CA ILE A 370 -3.14 -34.32 29.30
C ILE A 370 -3.83 -34.68 30.61
N ARG A 371 -3.14 -34.50 31.73
CA ARG A 371 -3.63 -34.84 33.06
C ARG A 371 -3.85 -33.59 33.89
N ILE A 372 -4.89 -33.59 34.73
CA ILE A 372 -5.10 -32.50 35.72
C ILE A 372 -3.85 -32.33 36.56
N GLY A 373 -3.41 -31.08 36.77
CA GLY A 373 -2.19 -30.75 37.45
C GLY A 373 -0.89 -30.87 36.61
N GLN A 374 -0.97 -31.44 35.40
CA GLN A 374 0.17 -31.47 34.50
C GLN A 374 0.64 -30.05 34.19
N ARG A 375 1.94 -29.80 34.28
CA ARG A 375 2.55 -28.54 33.90
C ARG A 375 2.78 -28.52 32.39
N LEU A 376 2.26 -27.51 31.75
CA LEU A 376 2.51 -27.19 30.33
C LEU A 376 3.22 -25.86 30.23
N ILE A 377 4.17 -25.78 29.32
CA ILE A 377 4.74 -24.51 28.85
C ILE A 377 3.77 -23.98 27.81
N VAL A 378 3.34 -22.73 27.96
CA VAL A 378 2.45 -22.03 27.01
C VAL A 378 3.07 -20.68 26.66
N PRO A 379 2.79 -20.12 25.47
CA PRO A 379 3.25 -18.79 25.12
C PRO A 379 2.82 -17.75 26.17
N LEU A 380 3.72 -16.83 26.52
CA LEU A 380 3.37 -15.68 27.32
C LEU A 380 2.64 -14.68 26.39
N THR A 381 1.36 -14.89 26.18
CA THR A 381 0.56 -13.94 25.45
C THR A 381 0.11 -12.84 26.41
N ASP A 382 0.53 -11.62 26.16
CA ASP A 382 -0.22 -10.48 26.63
C ASP A 382 -1.52 -10.44 25.81
N THR A 383 -2.58 -11.04 26.39
CA THR A 383 -3.88 -11.21 25.72
C THR A 383 -4.51 -9.89 25.34
N ASP A 384 -4.08 -8.78 25.97
CA ASP A 384 -4.52 -7.43 25.62
C ASP A 384 -3.71 -6.83 24.46
N ALA A 385 -2.48 -7.28 24.22
CA ALA A 385 -1.63 -6.82 23.13
C ALA A 385 -1.92 -7.53 21.80
N TYR A 386 -2.41 -8.79 21.87
CA TYR A 386 -2.75 -9.56 20.67
C TYR A 386 -4.09 -9.07 20.11
N PRO A 387 -4.16 -8.57 18.87
CA PRO A 387 -5.43 -8.16 18.28
C PRO A 387 -6.27 -9.40 17.96
N LEU A 388 -6.96 -9.96 18.98
CA LEU A 388 -8.08 -10.91 18.78
C LEU A 388 -9.12 -10.37 17.77
N GLN A 389 -9.06 -9.07 17.46
CA GLN A 389 -9.84 -8.43 16.41
C GLN A 389 -9.42 -8.85 15.00
N LEU A 390 -8.15 -9.21 14.73
CA LEU A 390 -7.76 -9.74 13.42
C LEU A 390 -8.36 -11.13 13.18
N ALA A 391 -8.44 -11.97 14.21
CA ALA A 391 -9.20 -13.24 14.13
C ALA A 391 -10.71 -13.02 14.02
N LYS A 392 -11.24 -11.87 14.49
CA LYS A 392 -12.66 -11.48 14.32
C LYS A 392 -12.92 -10.77 12.98
N LEU A 393 -11.93 -10.08 12.42
CA LEU A 393 -12.01 -9.48 11.07
C LEU A 393 -11.95 -10.54 9.97
N SER A 394 -11.30 -11.68 10.20
CA SER A 394 -11.34 -12.84 9.29
C SER A 394 -12.69 -13.56 9.27
N LYS A 395 -13.62 -13.17 10.13
CA LYS A 395 -15.01 -13.62 10.16
C LYS A 395 -15.93 -12.40 10.15
N ALA A 396 -15.97 -11.69 9.02
CA ALA A 396 -16.97 -10.68 8.79
C ALA A 396 -18.35 -11.36 8.92
N LYS A 397 -19.02 -11.11 10.04
CA LYS A 397 -20.39 -11.55 10.24
C LYS A 397 -21.29 -10.65 9.39
N ILE A 398 -21.61 -11.09 8.19
CA ILE A 398 -22.59 -10.44 7.34
C ILE A 398 -23.96 -10.91 7.78
N THR A 399 -24.92 -10.02 7.87
CA THR A 399 -26.33 -10.38 8.03
C THR A 399 -27.00 -10.32 6.66
N HIS A 400 -27.37 -11.47 6.12
CA HIS A 400 -28.23 -11.55 4.94
C HIS A 400 -29.70 -11.50 5.35
N THR A 401 -30.45 -10.56 4.79
CA THR A 401 -31.90 -10.52 4.96
C THR A 401 -32.55 -11.30 3.79
N VAL A 402 -33.20 -12.39 4.10
CA VAL A 402 -33.84 -13.26 3.13
C VAL A 402 -34.92 -12.48 2.35
N LYS A 403 -34.86 -12.55 1.04
CA LYS A 403 -35.86 -12.01 0.11
C LYS A 403 -36.78 -13.12 -0.37
N SER A 404 -37.94 -12.76 -0.91
CA SER A 404 -38.82 -13.72 -1.59
C SER A 404 -38.06 -14.41 -2.74
N GLY A 405 -38.06 -15.74 -2.78
CA GLY A 405 -37.34 -16.57 -3.74
C GLY A 405 -35.91 -16.97 -3.32
N ASP A 406 -35.37 -16.42 -2.24
CA ASP A 406 -34.07 -16.86 -1.74
C ASP A 406 -34.13 -18.29 -1.18
N ASN A 407 -33.08 -19.06 -1.45
CA ASN A 407 -32.86 -20.37 -0.85
C ASN A 407 -31.41 -20.48 -0.34
N LEU A 408 -31.16 -21.47 0.53
CA LEU A 408 -29.83 -21.64 1.14
C LEU A 408 -28.70 -21.86 0.11
N TRP A 409 -29.03 -22.50 -1.02
CA TRP A 409 -28.04 -22.78 -2.06
C TRP A 409 -27.60 -21.50 -2.80
N ASP A 410 -28.58 -20.64 -3.20
CA ASP A 410 -28.28 -19.36 -3.85
C ASP A 410 -27.55 -18.41 -2.91
N ILE A 411 -27.97 -18.35 -1.64
CA ILE A 411 -27.30 -17.58 -0.61
C ILE A 411 -25.85 -18.09 -0.40
N SER A 412 -25.66 -19.41 -0.37
CA SER A 412 -24.32 -20.00 -0.23
C SER A 412 -23.39 -19.65 -1.39
N ARG A 413 -23.89 -19.67 -2.61
CA ARG A 413 -23.14 -19.24 -3.80
C ARG A 413 -22.84 -17.74 -3.79
N LYS A 414 -23.82 -16.92 -3.43
CA LYS A 414 -23.68 -15.47 -3.31
C LYS A 414 -22.54 -15.07 -2.37
N TYR A 415 -22.44 -15.76 -1.23
CA TYR A 415 -21.44 -15.48 -0.21
C TYR A 415 -20.23 -16.43 -0.25
N LYS A 416 -20.17 -17.33 -1.24
CA LYS A 416 -19.09 -18.33 -1.43
C LYS A 416 -18.80 -19.17 -0.18
N VAL A 417 -19.83 -19.56 0.55
CA VAL A 417 -19.77 -20.41 1.74
C VAL A 417 -20.56 -21.72 1.49
N LYS A 418 -20.31 -22.75 2.30
CA LYS A 418 -21.10 -23.99 2.18
C LYS A 418 -22.47 -23.81 2.80
N VAL A 419 -23.51 -24.44 2.20
CA VAL A 419 -24.89 -24.47 2.76
C VAL A 419 -24.88 -24.94 4.21
N GLN A 420 -24.10 -25.99 4.50
CA GLN A 420 -23.94 -26.55 5.85
C GLN A 420 -23.42 -25.55 6.87
N ASP A 421 -22.53 -24.62 6.45
CA ASP A 421 -22.02 -23.58 7.31
C ASP A 421 -23.08 -22.53 7.64
N ILE A 422 -23.86 -22.11 6.63
CA ILE A 422 -25.02 -21.21 6.86
C ILE A 422 -26.00 -21.85 7.84
N MET A 423 -26.34 -23.12 7.65
CA MET A 423 -27.22 -23.85 8.55
C MET A 423 -26.67 -23.89 9.98
N ARG A 424 -25.40 -24.26 10.15
CA ARG A 424 -24.71 -24.28 11.46
C ARG A 424 -24.72 -22.95 12.17
N TRP A 425 -24.37 -21.86 11.46
CA TRP A 425 -24.31 -20.51 12.04
C TRP A 425 -25.67 -19.98 12.48
N ASN A 426 -26.74 -20.46 11.83
CA ASN A 426 -28.11 -20.01 12.08
C ASN A 426 -28.96 -21.04 12.80
N LYS A 427 -28.40 -22.18 13.23
CA LYS A 427 -29.11 -23.30 13.89
C LYS A 427 -30.30 -23.80 13.06
N LEU A 428 -30.13 -23.87 11.73
CA LEU A 428 -31.17 -24.37 10.81
C LEU A 428 -31.06 -25.88 10.66
N ALA A 429 -32.19 -26.56 10.63
CA ALA A 429 -32.26 -27.96 10.27
C ALA A 429 -32.22 -28.16 8.74
N SER A 430 -31.96 -29.38 8.26
CA SER A 430 -31.87 -29.68 6.83
C SER A 430 -33.14 -29.42 6.05
N ASN A 431 -34.27 -29.44 6.72
CA ASN A 431 -35.62 -29.17 6.18
C ASN A 431 -36.14 -27.76 6.49
N SER A 432 -35.30 -26.86 7.01
CA SER A 432 -35.70 -25.48 7.35
C SER A 432 -36.08 -24.70 6.10
N VAL A 433 -37.28 -24.14 6.09
CA VAL A 433 -37.75 -23.21 5.05
C VAL A 433 -37.40 -21.80 5.47
N LEU A 434 -36.72 -21.07 4.58
CA LEU A 434 -36.37 -19.66 4.82
C LEU A 434 -37.63 -18.78 4.69
N GLN A 435 -37.82 -17.88 5.65
CA GLN A 435 -38.91 -16.90 5.61
C GLN A 435 -38.43 -15.56 5.06
N PRO A 436 -39.18 -14.88 4.18
CA PRO A 436 -38.87 -13.51 3.78
C PRO A 436 -38.70 -12.61 5.00
N LYS A 437 -37.67 -11.70 4.96
CA LYS A 437 -37.22 -10.84 6.06
C LYS A 437 -36.47 -11.57 7.19
N GLN A 438 -36.34 -12.89 7.15
CA GLN A 438 -35.44 -13.61 8.09
C GLN A 438 -34.02 -13.13 7.95
N ARG A 439 -33.35 -12.94 9.09
CA ARG A 439 -31.94 -12.49 9.11
C ARG A 439 -31.05 -13.70 9.35
N LEU A 440 -30.20 -13.99 8.37
CA LEU A 440 -29.20 -15.06 8.43
C LEU A 440 -27.83 -14.48 8.72
N LYS A 441 -27.15 -15.04 9.72
CA LYS A 441 -25.75 -14.75 10.00
C LYS A 441 -24.90 -15.54 9.01
N ILE A 442 -24.07 -14.83 8.23
CA ILE A 442 -23.09 -15.39 7.32
C ILE A 442 -21.72 -15.04 7.87
N SER A 443 -20.88 -16.02 8.16
CA SER A 443 -19.51 -15.84 8.63
C SER A 443 -18.58 -16.18 7.46
N LEU A 444 -17.94 -15.16 6.90
CA LEU A 444 -16.99 -15.29 5.78
C LEU A 444 -15.61 -15.61 6.29
#